data_5c3bb0613be837d46b87d28089f0a55a
#
_entry.id   5c3bb0613be837d46b87d28089f0a55a
#
_cell.length_a   1.000
_cell.length_b   1.000
_cell.length_c   1.000
_cell.angle_alpha   90.00
_cell.angle_beta   90.00
_cell.angle_gamma   90.00
#
_symmetry.space_group_name_H-M   'P 1'
#
loop_
_entity.id
_entity.type
_entity.pdbx_description
1 polymer ?
#
loop_
_entity_poly.entity_id
_entity_poly.type
_entity_poly.pdbx_seq_one_letter_code
_entity_poly.pdbx_strand_id
1 'polypeptide(L)'
;LIELSRSLTNEEEIVEISIMENQVLFKTETMYFYSRLLEGNYPDTNRLIPSSFNTEVEFSVPSFLAAIERASLLSHEGRNNIVRLSIRPDAVVLYGNSPEIGKVEESLSYTASSGDPLDISFNPDYMKAALRAFGDMSIKVKFISAIRPFTLEPTEDGVQFIQLITPVRTN
;
A
#
# COMPACT_ATOMS: atom_id res chain seq x y z
N LEU A 1 -5.79 -17.30 -1.29
CA LEU A 1 -5.07 -17.27 0.01
C LEU A 1 -5.96 -16.76 1.15
N ILE A 2 -6.81 -15.73 0.93
CA ILE A 2 -7.72 -15.19 1.97
C ILE A 2 -8.63 -16.28 2.53
N GLU A 3 -9.25 -17.12 1.68
CA GLU A 3 -10.10 -18.21 2.12
C GLU A 3 -9.30 -19.30 2.87
N LEU A 4 -8.09 -19.60 2.42
CA LEU A 4 -7.19 -20.49 3.16
C LEU A 4 -6.90 -19.94 4.55
N SER A 5 -6.50 -18.65 4.65
CA SER A 5 -6.21 -18.01 5.94
C SER A 5 -7.40 -18.03 6.90
N ARG A 6 -8.63 -17.86 6.39
CA ARG A 6 -9.85 -17.96 7.21
C ARG A 6 -10.17 -19.38 7.70
N SER A 7 -9.68 -20.39 6.97
CA SER A 7 -9.90 -21.81 7.30
C SER A 7 -8.89 -22.34 8.30
N LEU A 8 -7.76 -21.64 8.48
CA LEU A 8 -6.76 -21.98 9.49
C LEU A 8 -7.22 -21.44 10.85
N THR A 9 -7.51 -22.33 11.78
CA THR A 9 -8.08 -21.99 13.10
C THR A 9 -7.04 -21.98 14.22
N ASN A 10 -5.86 -22.53 13.98
CA ASN A 10 -4.78 -22.63 14.94
C ASN A 10 -3.50 -22.01 14.38
N GLU A 11 -2.89 -21.06 15.13
CA GLU A 11 -1.64 -20.38 14.74
C GLU A 11 -0.44 -21.34 14.68
N GLU A 12 -0.49 -22.46 15.37
CA GLU A 12 0.58 -23.48 15.38
C GLU A 12 0.38 -24.58 14.32
N GLU A 13 -0.67 -24.50 13.51
CA GLU A 13 -0.97 -25.52 12.51
C GLU A 13 0.04 -25.51 11.36
N ILE A 14 0.67 -26.66 11.12
CA ILE A 14 1.61 -26.82 10.00
C ILE A 14 0.83 -26.98 8.69
N VAL A 15 1.13 -26.15 7.72
CA VAL A 15 0.59 -26.22 6.37
C VAL A 15 1.66 -26.75 5.41
N GLU A 16 1.46 -27.95 4.89
CA GLU A 16 2.27 -28.51 3.80
C GLU A 16 1.83 -27.91 2.46
N ILE A 17 2.76 -27.36 1.68
CA ILE A 17 2.47 -26.77 0.36
C ILE A 17 3.11 -27.62 -0.72
N SER A 18 2.28 -28.14 -1.64
CA SER A 18 2.71 -28.87 -2.83
C SER A 18 2.32 -28.10 -4.08
N ILE A 19 3.33 -27.73 -4.87
CA ILE A 19 3.14 -27.00 -6.13
C ILE A 19 3.28 -27.99 -7.29
N MET A 20 2.25 -28.01 -8.14
CA MET A 20 2.18 -28.80 -9.37
C MET A 20 2.19 -27.85 -10.57
N GLU A 21 2.18 -28.39 -11.79
CA GLU A 21 2.30 -27.59 -13.02
C GLU A 21 1.28 -26.42 -13.13
N ASN A 22 0.03 -26.67 -12.76
CA ASN A 22 -1.07 -25.69 -12.85
C ASN A 22 -1.93 -25.56 -11.58
N GLN A 23 -1.51 -26.20 -10.50
CA GLN A 23 -2.25 -26.26 -9.25
C GLN A 23 -1.31 -26.15 -8.05
N VAL A 24 -1.86 -25.68 -6.94
CA VAL A 24 -1.23 -25.72 -5.62
C VAL A 24 -2.15 -26.42 -4.63
N LEU A 25 -1.59 -27.31 -3.84
CA LEU A 25 -2.25 -27.97 -2.72
C LEU A 25 -1.70 -27.45 -1.41
N PHE A 26 -2.59 -27.03 -0.54
CA PHE A 26 -2.31 -26.77 0.87
C PHE A 26 -2.95 -27.88 1.69
N LYS A 27 -2.16 -28.55 2.50
CA LYS A 27 -2.60 -29.67 3.34
C LYS A 27 -2.29 -29.36 4.79
N THR A 28 -3.29 -29.54 5.64
CA THR A 28 -3.14 -29.56 7.10
C THR A 28 -3.50 -30.96 7.62
N GLU A 29 -3.49 -31.17 8.94
CA GLU A 29 -3.91 -32.42 9.53
C GLU A 29 -5.39 -32.76 9.23
N THR A 30 -6.23 -31.74 9.07
CA THR A 30 -7.69 -31.89 8.96
C THR A 30 -8.26 -31.47 7.61
N MET A 31 -7.47 -30.78 6.74
CA MET A 31 -7.99 -30.14 5.55
C MET A 31 -7.05 -30.25 4.35
N TYR A 32 -7.66 -30.36 3.16
CA TYR A 32 -6.99 -30.19 1.86
C TYR A 32 -7.61 -29.03 1.12
N PHE A 33 -6.80 -28.02 0.75
CA PHE A 33 -7.23 -26.89 -0.02
C PHE A 33 -6.48 -26.82 -1.35
N TYR A 34 -7.22 -26.89 -2.45
CA TYR A 34 -6.68 -26.84 -3.81
C TYR A 34 -6.99 -25.50 -4.47
N SER A 35 -6.03 -24.95 -5.18
CA SER A 35 -6.23 -23.79 -6.02
C SER A 35 -5.50 -23.92 -7.35
N ARG A 36 -6.05 -23.34 -8.41
CA ARG A 36 -5.34 -23.20 -9.67
C ARG A 36 -4.31 -22.10 -9.58
N LEU A 37 -3.16 -22.31 -10.20
CA LEU A 37 -2.18 -21.28 -10.45
C LEU A 37 -2.66 -20.38 -11.60
N LEU A 38 -2.36 -19.09 -11.51
CA LEU A 38 -2.58 -18.17 -12.62
C LEU A 38 -1.56 -18.48 -13.72
N GLU A 39 -1.99 -18.39 -14.98
CA GLU A 39 -1.10 -18.51 -16.13
C GLU A 39 -0.22 -17.27 -16.27
N GLY A 40 1.01 -17.47 -16.75
CA GLY A 40 1.99 -16.41 -17.00
C GLY A 40 3.14 -16.38 -16.02
N ASN A 41 4.15 -15.59 -16.36
CA ASN A 41 5.31 -15.39 -15.52
C ASN A 41 5.02 -14.30 -14.48
N TYR A 42 5.24 -14.60 -13.20
CA TYR A 42 5.17 -13.59 -12.15
C TYR A 42 6.30 -12.59 -12.34
N PRO A 43 6.06 -11.27 -12.26
CA PRO A 43 7.09 -10.27 -12.41
C PRO A 43 8.19 -10.42 -11.35
N ASP A 44 9.44 -10.18 -11.74
CA ASP A 44 10.56 -10.11 -10.79
C ASP A 44 10.40 -8.85 -9.91
N THR A 45 9.86 -9.05 -8.71
CA THR A 45 9.55 -7.98 -7.76
C THR A 45 10.79 -7.21 -7.31
N ASN A 46 11.97 -7.86 -7.26
CA ASN A 46 13.22 -7.19 -6.88
C ASN A 46 13.60 -6.07 -7.86
N ARG A 47 13.23 -6.22 -9.12
CA ARG A 47 13.47 -5.19 -10.15
C ARG A 47 12.47 -4.03 -10.09
N LEU A 48 11.35 -4.20 -9.39
CA LEU A 48 10.34 -3.16 -9.22
C LEU A 48 10.66 -2.23 -8.04
N ILE A 49 11.41 -2.72 -7.05
CA ILE A 49 11.78 -1.94 -5.87
C ILE A 49 12.88 -0.96 -6.27
N PRO A 50 12.65 0.36 -6.12
CA PRO A 50 13.65 1.35 -6.45
C PRO A 50 14.87 1.26 -5.53
N SER A 51 16.06 1.55 -6.07
CA SER A 51 17.30 1.62 -5.30
C SER A 51 17.67 3.04 -4.83
N SER A 52 16.95 4.07 -5.30
CA SER A 52 17.16 5.48 -4.92
C SER A 52 15.85 6.23 -4.89
N PHE A 53 15.77 7.25 -4.04
CA PHE A 53 14.58 8.07 -3.82
C PHE A 53 14.96 9.54 -3.77
N ASN A 54 14.07 10.42 -4.25
CA ASN A 54 14.25 11.86 -4.29
C ASN A 54 13.47 12.58 -3.17
N THR A 55 12.44 11.94 -2.65
CA THR A 55 11.58 12.51 -1.60
C THR A 55 11.20 11.41 -0.61
N GLU A 56 11.28 11.72 0.68
CA GLU A 56 10.90 10.82 1.76
C GLU A 56 10.05 11.57 2.79
N VAL A 57 9.02 10.90 3.32
CA VAL A 57 8.17 11.43 4.40
C VAL A 57 7.88 10.33 5.41
N GLU A 58 8.01 10.66 6.69
CA GLU A 58 7.71 9.74 7.80
C GLU A 58 6.34 10.04 8.41
N PHE A 59 5.52 9.00 8.51
CA PHE A 59 4.17 9.08 9.06
C PHE A 59 3.95 8.04 10.16
N SER A 60 3.10 8.40 11.12
CA SER A 60 2.40 7.42 11.95
C SER A 60 1.30 6.77 11.12
N VAL A 61 1.30 5.43 11.03
CA VAL A 61 0.30 4.68 10.25
C VAL A 61 -1.13 4.98 10.67
N PRO A 62 -1.51 5.00 11.97
CA PRO A 62 -2.88 5.31 12.37
C PRO A 62 -3.36 6.68 11.89
N SER A 63 -2.51 7.71 12.01
CA SER A 63 -2.86 9.08 11.59
C SER A 63 -3.00 9.18 10.08
N PHE A 64 -2.07 8.59 9.33
CA PHE A 64 -2.09 8.62 7.87
C PHE A 64 -3.25 7.81 7.30
N LEU A 65 -3.51 6.61 7.85
CA LEU A 65 -4.65 5.77 7.47
C LEU A 65 -5.98 6.51 7.66
N ALA A 66 -6.17 7.15 8.81
CA ALA A 66 -7.39 7.91 9.09
C ALA A 66 -7.60 9.07 8.10
N ALA A 67 -6.53 9.77 7.71
CA ALA A 67 -6.60 10.82 6.70
C ALA A 67 -6.96 10.27 5.31
N ILE A 68 -6.32 9.16 4.89
CA ILE A 68 -6.65 8.49 3.63
C ILE A 68 -8.11 7.99 3.62
N GLU A 69 -8.60 7.46 4.73
CA GLU A 69 -9.99 7.02 4.86
C GLU A 69 -10.96 8.20 4.67
N ARG A 70 -10.72 9.35 5.30
CA ARG A 70 -11.55 10.55 5.11
C ARG A 70 -11.51 11.07 3.68
N ALA A 71 -10.33 11.21 3.09
CA ALA A 71 -10.18 11.68 1.72
C ALA A 71 -10.83 10.71 0.70
N SER A 72 -10.79 9.39 0.97
CA SER A 72 -11.36 8.38 0.12
C SER A 72 -12.89 8.41 0.04
N LEU A 73 -13.58 8.93 1.06
CA LEU A 73 -15.05 9.06 1.05
C LEU A 73 -15.53 9.91 -0.13
N LEU A 74 -14.81 10.98 -0.47
CA LEU A 74 -15.15 11.82 -1.61
C LEU A 74 -14.70 11.22 -2.94
N SER A 75 -13.58 10.49 -2.97
CA SER A 75 -13.05 9.92 -4.22
C SER A 75 -13.83 8.69 -4.70
N HIS A 76 -14.50 7.94 -3.82
CA HIS A 76 -15.30 6.77 -4.17
C HIS A 76 -16.54 7.09 -5.00
N GLU A 77 -17.17 8.25 -4.77
CA GLU A 77 -18.34 8.68 -5.54
C GLU A 77 -17.99 9.27 -6.90
N GLY A 78 -16.70 9.62 -7.11
CA GLY A 78 -16.15 9.97 -8.39
C GLY A 78 -15.68 8.71 -9.16
N ARG A 79 -15.83 8.69 -10.47
CA ARG A 79 -15.44 7.53 -11.33
C ARG A 79 -13.98 7.09 -11.23
N ASN A 80 -13.12 7.83 -10.55
CA ASN A 80 -11.67 7.64 -10.60
C ASN A 80 -11.02 7.13 -9.31
N ASN A 81 -11.68 7.11 -8.16
CA ASN A 81 -11.14 6.66 -6.87
C ASN A 81 -9.64 7.03 -6.68
N ILE A 82 -9.33 8.33 -6.73
CA ILE A 82 -7.98 8.87 -6.69
C ILE A 82 -7.88 9.93 -5.60
N VAL A 83 -6.81 9.88 -4.82
CA VAL A 83 -6.37 10.94 -3.94
C VAL A 83 -5.02 11.46 -4.41
N ARG A 84 -4.73 12.73 -4.12
CA ARG A 84 -3.44 13.37 -4.43
C ARG A 84 -2.75 13.79 -3.15
N LEU A 85 -1.49 13.42 -3.02
CA LEU A 85 -0.59 13.85 -1.95
C LEU A 85 0.35 14.93 -2.52
N SER A 86 0.38 16.09 -1.85
CA SER A 86 1.27 17.19 -2.15
C SER A 86 2.30 17.32 -1.03
N ILE A 87 3.57 17.19 -1.37
CA ILE A 87 4.69 17.27 -0.44
C ILE A 87 5.45 18.57 -0.75
N ARG A 88 5.63 19.41 0.26
CA ARG A 88 6.38 20.66 0.20
C ARG A 88 7.34 20.71 1.39
N PRO A 89 8.35 21.56 1.40
CA PRO A 89 9.34 21.65 2.49
C PRO A 89 8.74 21.81 3.88
N ASP A 90 7.61 22.51 3.97
CA ASP A 90 6.97 22.92 5.23
C ASP A 90 5.55 22.37 5.41
N ALA A 91 5.03 21.59 4.45
CA ALA A 91 3.68 21.07 4.50
C ALA A 91 3.52 19.77 3.69
N VAL A 92 2.74 18.84 4.22
CA VAL A 92 2.25 17.69 3.48
C VAL A 92 0.73 17.71 3.49
N VAL A 93 0.10 17.76 2.31
CA VAL A 93 -1.35 17.94 2.17
C VAL A 93 -1.95 16.84 1.31
N LEU A 94 -3.04 16.27 1.78
CA LEU A 94 -3.82 15.27 1.07
C LEU A 94 -5.07 15.92 0.46
N TYR A 95 -5.31 15.64 -0.82
CA TYR A 95 -6.46 16.12 -1.57
C TYR A 95 -7.34 14.95 -2.02
N GLY A 96 -8.64 15.06 -1.74
CA GLY A 96 -9.69 14.25 -2.35
C GLY A 96 -10.62 15.15 -3.16
N ASN A 97 -11.13 14.67 -4.29
CA ASN A 97 -12.04 15.43 -5.13
C ASN A 97 -13.16 14.55 -5.67
N SER A 98 -14.39 15.03 -5.50
CA SER A 98 -15.58 14.53 -6.18
C SER A 98 -16.20 15.66 -6.97
N PRO A 99 -16.45 15.50 -8.29
CA PRO A 99 -17.13 16.51 -9.09
C PRO A 99 -18.53 16.88 -8.57
N GLU A 100 -19.20 15.96 -7.89
CA GLU A 100 -20.59 16.10 -7.43
C GLU A 100 -20.69 16.62 -5.99
N ILE A 101 -19.76 16.22 -5.11
CA ILE A 101 -19.85 16.51 -3.67
C ILE A 101 -18.92 17.65 -3.26
N GLY A 102 -17.75 17.79 -3.91
CA GLY A 102 -16.78 18.83 -3.60
C GLY A 102 -15.37 18.33 -3.40
N LYS A 103 -14.58 19.10 -2.66
CA LYS A 103 -13.15 18.86 -2.44
C LYS A 103 -12.86 18.75 -0.95
N VAL A 104 -11.93 17.87 -0.59
CA VAL A 104 -11.29 17.83 0.72
C VAL A 104 -9.82 18.19 0.55
N GLU A 105 -9.34 18.99 1.48
CA GLU A 105 -7.92 19.34 1.63
C GLU A 105 -7.59 19.14 3.11
N GLU A 106 -6.63 18.27 3.38
CA GLU A 106 -6.25 17.92 4.74
C GLU A 106 -4.75 18.01 4.92
N SER A 107 -4.30 18.86 5.83
CA SER A 107 -2.90 18.92 6.25
C SER A 107 -2.57 17.70 7.09
N LEU A 108 -1.54 16.97 6.69
CA LEU A 108 -1.10 15.74 7.37
C LEU A 108 -0.06 16.06 8.43
N SER A 109 -0.17 15.38 9.57
CA SER A 109 0.92 15.32 10.55
C SER A 109 1.97 14.33 10.07
N TYR A 110 3.22 14.76 10.06
CA TYR A 110 4.38 13.94 9.70
C TYR A 110 5.52 14.18 10.68
N THR A 111 6.39 13.18 10.86
CA THR A 111 7.54 13.28 11.81
C THR A 111 8.77 13.88 11.15
N ALA A 112 9.01 13.50 9.90
CA ALA A 112 10.14 14.02 9.11
C ALA A 112 9.76 14.08 7.63
N SER A 113 10.35 15.03 6.92
CA SER A 113 10.23 15.16 5.46
C SER A 113 11.54 15.65 4.88
N SER A 114 11.97 15.05 3.76
CA SER A 114 13.20 15.46 3.07
C SER A 114 13.07 15.26 1.57
N GLY A 115 13.91 15.98 0.81
CA GLY A 115 14.03 15.86 -0.64
C GLY A 115 13.20 16.90 -1.41
N ASP A 116 12.90 16.55 -2.66
CA ASP A 116 12.28 17.48 -3.61
C ASP A 116 10.75 17.61 -3.40
N PRO A 117 10.16 18.79 -3.68
CA PRO A 117 8.71 18.93 -3.71
C PRO A 117 8.06 17.97 -4.71
N LEU A 118 6.95 17.36 -4.32
CA LEU A 118 6.29 16.34 -5.12
C LEU A 118 4.76 16.43 -5.03
N ASP A 119 4.08 16.27 -6.17
CA ASP A 119 2.65 15.98 -6.25
C ASP A 119 2.48 14.59 -6.85
N ILE A 120 1.81 13.69 -6.14
CA ILE A 120 1.60 12.31 -6.58
C ILE A 120 0.15 11.88 -6.32
N SER A 121 -0.43 11.17 -7.29
CA SER A 121 -1.78 10.64 -7.18
C SER A 121 -1.77 9.12 -7.12
N PHE A 122 -2.64 8.55 -6.30
CA PHE A 122 -2.75 7.09 -6.15
C PHE A 122 -4.17 6.67 -5.77
N ASN A 123 -4.43 5.38 -5.92
CA ASN A 123 -5.69 4.77 -5.47
C ASN A 123 -5.65 4.61 -3.93
N PRO A 124 -6.60 5.23 -3.20
CA PRO A 124 -6.64 5.17 -1.74
C PRO A 124 -6.89 3.76 -1.20
N ASP A 125 -7.54 2.86 -1.94
CA ASP A 125 -7.80 1.50 -1.45
C ASP A 125 -6.52 0.67 -1.36
N TYR A 126 -5.61 0.83 -2.32
CA TYR A 126 -4.30 0.18 -2.24
C TYR A 126 -3.46 0.75 -1.09
N MET A 127 -3.51 2.08 -0.89
CA MET A 127 -2.84 2.71 0.24
C MET A 127 -3.41 2.24 1.59
N LYS A 128 -4.73 2.18 1.74
CA LYS A 128 -5.37 1.65 2.96
C LYS A 128 -4.98 0.20 3.24
N ALA A 129 -4.97 -0.65 2.21
CA ALA A 129 -4.56 -2.04 2.35
C ALA A 129 -3.09 -2.17 2.79
N ALA A 130 -2.20 -1.38 2.19
CA ALA A 130 -0.79 -1.35 2.56
C ALA A 130 -0.61 -0.85 4.00
N LEU A 131 -1.23 0.28 4.39
CA LEU A 131 -1.12 0.85 5.72
C LEU A 131 -1.62 -0.12 6.82
N ARG A 132 -2.76 -0.80 6.58
CA ARG A 132 -3.28 -1.81 7.53
C ARG A 132 -2.33 -2.97 7.76
N ALA A 133 -1.51 -3.33 6.78
CA ALA A 133 -0.51 -4.38 6.94
C ALA A 133 0.65 -3.99 7.87
N PHE A 134 0.89 -2.68 8.08
CA PHE A 134 1.89 -2.17 9.02
C PHE A 134 1.37 -2.07 10.47
N GLY A 135 0.05 -2.09 10.69
CA GLY A 135 -0.52 -1.91 12.05
C GLY A 135 -0.27 -0.51 12.62
N ASP A 136 0.20 -0.42 13.87
CA ASP A 136 0.33 0.85 14.60
C ASP A 136 1.74 1.46 14.56
N MET A 137 2.61 0.98 13.67
CA MET A 137 3.99 1.48 13.58
C MET A 137 4.12 2.82 12.86
N SER A 138 5.32 3.37 12.88
CA SER A 138 5.71 4.48 12.00
C SER A 138 6.35 3.94 10.74
N ILE A 139 6.09 4.61 9.63
CA ILE A 139 6.59 4.24 8.31
C ILE A 139 7.28 5.40 7.62
N LYS A 140 8.21 5.06 6.76
CA LYS A 140 8.83 5.96 5.79
C LYS A 140 8.22 5.67 4.41
N VAL A 141 7.65 6.68 3.79
CA VAL A 141 7.15 6.63 2.41
C VAL A 141 8.18 7.30 1.51
N LYS A 142 8.68 6.56 0.51
CA LYS A 142 9.81 6.96 -0.31
C LYS A 142 9.40 7.06 -1.78
N PHE A 143 9.71 8.17 -2.42
CA PHE A 143 9.29 8.50 -3.77
C PHE A 143 10.48 8.80 -4.68
N ILE A 144 10.38 8.40 -5.95
CA ILE A 144 11.29 8.82 -7.02
C ILE A 144 10.71 10.02 -7.76
N SER A 145 9.43 9.94 -8.17
CA SER A 145 8.73 10.96 -8.93
C SER A 145 7.21 10.69 -8.92
N ALA A 146 6.44 11.61 -9.47
CA ALA A 146 4.97 11.54 -9.57
C ALA A 146 4.42 10.34 -10.36
N ILE A 147 5.23 9.71 -11.20
CA ILE A 147 4.79 8.66 -12.14
C ILE A 147 5.47 7.30 -11.94
N ARG A 148 6.37 7.20 -10.99
CA ARG A 148 7.09 5.97 -10.67
C ARG A 148 6.52 5.33 -9.42
N PRO A 149 6.56 3.99 -9.30
CA PRO A 149 6.20 3.31 -8.07
C PRO A 149 6.96 3.87 -6.86
N PHE A 150 6.31 3.88 -5.73
CA PHE A 150 6.88 4.33 -4.46
C PHE A 150 6.73 3.26 -3.38
N THR A 151 7.56 3.32 -2.36
CA THR A 151 7.61 2.30 -1.31
C THR A 151 7.17 2.85 0.04
N LEU A 152 6.62 1.96 0.86
CA LEU A 152 6.38 2.14 2.28
C LEU A 152 7.24 1.12 3.03
N GLU A 153 7.98 1.57 4.01
CA GLU A 153 8.90 0.75 4.81
C GLU A 153 8.76 1.14 6.29
N PRO A 154 8.94 0.20 7.25
CA PRO A 154 9.00 0.56 8.65
C PRO A 154 10.13 1.54 8.93
N THR A 155 9.96 2.40 9.94
CA THR A 155 11.07 3.24 10.46
C THR A 155 11.95 2.46 11.44
N GLU A 156 11.46 1.35 11.99
CA GLU A 156 12.18 0.48 12.90
C GLU A 156 13.27 -0.34 12.20
N ASP A 157 14.48 -0.33 12.74
CA ASP A 157 15.57 -1.13 12.23
C ASP A 157 15.33 -2.63 12.44
N GLY A 158 15.69 -3.44 11.45
CA GLY A 158 15.60 -4.90 11.52
C GLY A 158 14.26 -5.48 11.05
N VAL A 159 13.23 -4.69 10.82
CA VAL A 159 11.97 -5.13 10.23
C VAL A 159 12.06 -5.07 8.71
N GLN A 160 12.16 -6.24 8.07
CA GLN A 160 12.20 -6.36 6.61
C GLN A 160 10.78 -6.51 6.06
N PHE A 161 10.09 -5.41 5.87
CA PHE A 161 8.76 -5.37 5.28
C PHE A 161 8.63 -4.17 4.35
N ILE A 162 8.27 -4.42 3.11
CA ILE A 162 8.12 -3.41 2.07
C ILE A 162 6.76 -3.54 1.39
N GLN A 163 6.07 -2.43 1.22
CA GLN A 163 4.91 -2.31 0.34
C GLN A 163 5.27 -1.39 -0.83
N LEU A 164 4.89 -1.78 -2.03
CA LEU A 164 5.10 -0.98 -3.24
C LEU A 164 3.76 -0.62 -3.84
N ILE A 165 3.55 0.67 -4.10
CA ILE A 165 2.33 1.20 -4.70
C ILE A 165 2.66 1.89 -6.02
N THR A 166 1.84 1.63 -7.04
CA THR A 166 1.92 2.32 -8.33
C THR A 166 1.06 3.58 -8.30
N PRO A 167 1.58 4.74 -8.71
CA PRO A 167 0.79 5.95 -8.82
C PRO A 167 -0.19 5.88 -9.99
N VAL A 168 -1.21 6.73 -9.92
CA VAL A 168 -2.14 6.97 -11.02
C VAL A 168 -1.70 8.23 -11.76
N ARG A 169 -1.57 8.14 -13.08
CA ARG A 169 -1.27 9.31 -13.90
C ARG A 169 -2.53 10.16 -14.01
N THR A 170 -2.47 11.38 -13.51
CA THR A 170 -3.48 12.42 -13.72
C THR A 170 -2.93 13.41 -14.72
N ASN A 171 -3.68 13.62 -15.80
CA ASN A 171 -3.37 14.65 -16.81
C ASN A 171 -3.62 16.04 -16.26
#